data_4f9b0c771a1dd6f98a9fd160f7ffac1e
#
_entry.id   4f9b0c771a1dd6f98a9fd160f7ffac1e
#
_cell.length_a   1.000
_cell.length_b   1.000
_cell.length_c   1.000
_cell.angle_alpha   90.00
_cell.angle_beta   90.00
_cell.angle_gamma   90.00
#
_symmetry.space_group_name_H-M   'P 1'
#
loop_
_entity.id
_entity.type
_entity.pdbx_description
1 polymer ?
#
loop_
_entity_poly.entity_id
_entity_poly.type
_entity_poly.pdbx_seq_one_letter_code
_entity_poly.pdbx_strand_id
1 'polypeptide(L)'
;HRVTDIPIATRPQLSTLSDDEKPEDESVSLPSPETYYQPQYPYNNVTQTEAGHIIEYDDTPGYERISTTHSSGTSSDIINDGSKIETIVGDGYTIHSKNNTVYIIGNCNLTVERDVNVKCGGDYVLDVEGDIVTNVLGNAITKIGGDAITELVGKREFNIGTTDLLKVKDGQVIDIGDDLQLTIGVNQITQVGATRTQVVLANDILNVGGVRSSVVTGNDFDICLSQKLVSSTNNMKINCTEKITINTPLQQVSGDVHAGGGQVSLITHVHPQPNTGADATSQGDTKVAKGETGRGK
;
A
#
# COMPACT_ATOMS: atom_id res chain seq x y z
N HIS A 1 24.68 -5.57 24.81
CA HIS A 1 24.94 -5.61 23.38
C HIS A 1 25.03 -4.19 22.86
N ARG A 2 26.20 -3.76 22.41
CA ARG A 2 26.41 -2.47 21.75
C ARG A 2 25.72 -2.51 20.40
N VAL A 3 24.82 -1.55 20.13
CA VAL A 3 24.25 -1.30 18.80
C VAL A 3 25.29 -0.54 17.95
N THR A 4 26.43 -1.17 17.67
CA THR A 4 27.48 -0.60 16.82
C THR A 4 27.56 -1.24 15.44
N ASP A 5 26.66 -2.19 15.11
CA ASP A 5 26.72 -2.94 13.86
C ASP A 5 25.40 -2.84 13.05
N ILE A 6 24.88 -1.62 12.90
CA ILE A 6 23.97 -1.36 11.78
C ILE A 6 24.89 -0.98 10.61
N PRO A 7 25.00 -1.80 9.55
CA PRO A 7 25.69 -1.37 8.34
C PRO A 7 24.99 -0.11 7.87
N ILE A 8 25.69 1.00 7.86
CA ILE A 8 25.25 2.20 7.16
C ILE A 8 25.22 1.77 5.70
N ALA A 9 24.03 1.41 5.21
CA ALA A 9 23.81 1.26 3.78
C ALA A 9 24.34 2.54 3.13
N THR A 10 25.25 2.37 2.19
CA THR A 10 25.92 3.41 1.43
C THR A 10 24.92 4.52 1.12
N ARG A 11 25.12 5.68 1.71
CA ARG A 11 24.39 6.90 1.38
C ARG A 11 24.45 7.07 -0.12
N PRO A 12 23.34 7.20 -0.86
CA PRO A 12 23.42 7.76 -2.21
C PRO A 12 24.10 9.12 -2.04
N GLN A 13 25.22 9.31 -2.71
CA GLN A 13 25.93 10.58 -2.68
C GLN A 13 24.95 11.64 -3.21
N LEU A 14 24.74 12.70 -2.44
CA LEU A 14 23.94 13.89 -2.79
C LEU A 14 24.56 14.65 -4.01
N SER A 15 25.58 14.09 -4.65
CA SER A 15 26.32 14.65 -5.77
C SER A 15 25.69 14.42 -7.14
N THR A 16 24.49 13.80 -7.21
CA THR A 16 23.80 13.56 -8.50
C THR A 16 22.53 14.38 -8.68
N LEU A 17 22.18 15.25 -7.73
CA LEU A 17 21.14 16.25 -7.95
C LEU A 17 21.79 17.45 -8.64
N SER A 18 21.22 17.89 -9.77
CA SER A 18 21.58 19.15 -10.41
C SER A 18 21.43 20.29 -9.41
N ASP A 19 22.26 21.32 -9.48
CA ASP A 19 22.22 22.47 -8.57
C ASP A 19 20.88 23.21 -8.56
N ASP A 20 19.99 22.94 -9.53
CA ASP A 20 18.64 23.48 -9.66
C ASP A 20 17.58 22.72 -8.82
N GLU A 21 17.91 21.57 -8.22
CA GLU A 21 17.01 20.75 -7.38
C GLU A 21 17.33 20.79 -5.88
N LYS A 22 18.30 21.59 -5.47
CA LYS A 22 18.49 21.86 -4.04
C LYS A 22 17.32 22.71 -3.57
N PRO A 23 16.54 22.28 -2.54
CA PRO A 23 15.61 23.19 -1.92
C PRO A 23 16.43 24.43 -1.48
N GLU A 24 15.98 25.62 -1.88
CA GLU A 24 16.54 26.84 -1.35
C GLU A 24 16.56 26.70 0.18
N ASP A 25 17.76 26.85 0.73
CA ASP A 25 18.00 26.82 2.18
C ASP A 25 17.23 28.00 2.77
N GLU A 26 15.93 27.79 3.05
CA GLU A 26 15.22 28.62 4.00
C GLU A 26 15.91 28.36 5.35
N SER A 27 17.01 29.06 5.57
CA SER A 27 17.59 29.22 6.88
C SER A 27 16.46 29.73 7.77
N VAL A 28 15.86 28.84 8.54
CA VAL A 28 14.94 29.22 9.60
C VAL A 28 15.77 30.04 10.59
N SER A 29 15.87 31.34 10.31
CA SER A 29 16.37 32.29 11.26
C SER A 29 15.45 32.24 12.46
N LEU A 30 15.86 31.50 13.48
CA LEU A 30 15.18 31.61 14.78
C LEU A 30 15.28 33.08 15.19
N PRO A 31 14.16 33.76 15.47
CA PRO A 31 14.22 35.14 15.94
C PRO A 31 15.05 35.13 17.22
N SER A 32 16.23 35.70 17.16
CA SER A 32 17.00 36.02 18.36
C SER A 32 16.14 36.98 19.17
N PRO A 33 15.85 36.75 20.45
CA PRO A 33 15.12 37.70 21.24
C PRO A 33 15.84 39.03 21.20
N GLU A 34 15.09 40.12 21.03
CA GLU A 34 15.69 41.44 21.07
C GLU A 34 16.41 41.63 22.41
N THR A 35 17.66 42.10 22.37
CA THR A 35 18.42 42.42 23.58
C THR A 35 17.93 43.77 24.08
N TYR A 36 17.13 43.79 25.14
CA TYR A 36 16.67 45.00 25.82
C TYR A 36 17.73 45.55 26.77
N TYR A 37 18.99 45.62 26.33
CA TYR A 37 20.07 46.13 27.16
C TYR A 37 20.18 47.65 27.07
N GLN A 38 19.70 48.37 28.10
CA GLN A 38 19.78 49.82 28.20
C GLN A 38 20.11 50.24 29.65
N PRO A 39 21.30 49.87 30.15
CA PRO A 39 21.67 50.14 31.56
C PRO A 39 21.83 51.62 31.81
N GLN A 40 21.35 52.05 32.97
CA GLN A 40 21.45 53.45 33.46
C GLN A 40 22.10 53.48 34.84
N TYR A 41 23.14 54.31 34.99
CA TYR A 41 23.69 54.57 36.30
C TYR A 41 22.69 55.38 37.13
N PRO A 42 22.46 55.10 38.44
CA PRO A 42 23.19 54.14 39.28
C PRO A 42 22.56 52.76 39.38
N TYR A 43 21.63 52.41 38.53
CA TYR A 43 20.84 51.17 38.64
C TYR A 43 21.58 49.89 38.18
N ASN A 44 22.63 50.04 37.36
CA ASN A 44 23.40 48.94 36.88
C ASN A 44 24.60 48.61 37.80
N ASN A 45 24.67 47.37 38.25
CA ASN A 45 25.74 46.85 39.07
C ASN A 45 26.43 45.68 38.35
N VAL A 46 27.68 45.87 37.90
CA VAL A 46 28.46 44.91 37.12
C VAL A 46 29.70 44.48 37.85
N THR A 47 29.91 43.20 37.95
CA THR A 47 31.16 42.59 38.40
C THR A 47 31.85 41.91 37.25
N GLN A 48 33.06 42.33 36.91
CA GLN A 48 33.87 41.72 35.86
C GLN A 48 35.18 41.15 36.47
N THR A 49 35.54 39.95 36.02
CA THR A 49 36.81 39.29 36.39
C THR A 49 37.91 39.68 35.41
N GLU A 50 39.20 39.47 35.80
CA GLU A 50 40.35 39.68 34.91
C GLU A 50 40.26 38.86 33.61
N ALA A 51 39.62 37.68 33.65
CA ALA A 51 39.40 36.81 32.48
C ALA A 51 38.22 37.26 31.60
N GLY A 52 37.52 38.33 31.97
CA GLY A 52 36.40 38.87 31.19
C GLY A 52 35.05 38.21 31.45
N HIS A 53 34.88 37.45 32.52
CA HIS A 53 33.56 36.93 32.93
C HIS A 53 32.77 38.05 33.60
N ILE A 54 31.47 38.13 33.35
CA ILE A 54 30.60 39.21 33.81
C ILE A 54 29.40 38.63 34.58
N ILE A 55 29.09 39.22 35.72
CA ILE A 55 27.83 39.07 36.44
C ILE A 55 27.23 40.46 36.58
N GLU A 56 25.98 40.62 36.16
CA GLU A 56 25.30 41.90 36.10
C GLU A 56 23.92 41.82 36.72
N TYR A 57 23.62 42.80 37.56
CA TYR A 57 22.29 43.08 38.07
C TYR A 57 21.93 44.48 37.62
N ASP A 58 20.93 44.57 36.75
CA ASP A 58 20.45 45.85 36.21
C ASP A 58 19.02 46.11 36.70
N ASP A 59 18.86 47.12 37.54
CA ASP A 59 17.59 47.57 38.09
C ASP A 59 17.07 48.82 37.33
N THR A 60 17.56 49.06 36.10
CA THR A 60 17.08 50.17 35.26
C THR A 60 15.58 50.01 35.01
N PRO A 61 14.72 51.00 35.39
CA PRO A 61 13.29 50.88 35.28
C PRO A 61 12.81 50.55 33.88
N GLY A 62 12.10 49.40 33.72
CA GLY A 62 11.61 48.87 32.46
C GLY A 62 12.64 48.09 31.64
N TYR A 63 13.86 47.91 32.14
CA TYR A 63 14.95 47.17 31.53
C TYR A 63 15.67 46.28 32.54
N GLU A 64 14.99 45.92 33.62
CA GLU A 64 15.54 45.10 34.69
C GLU A 64 16.09 43.78 34.12
N ARG A 65 17.31 43.39 34.56
CA ARG A 65 17.96 42.20 34.03
C ARG A 65 18.92 41.57 35.06
N ILE A 66 18.96 40.24 35.05
CA ILE A 66 20.01 39.45 35.69
C ILE A 66 20.77 38.73 34.60
N SER A 67 22.06 38.97 34.49
CA SER A 67 22.90 38.37 33.44
C SER A 67 24.16 37.75 34.01
N THR A 68 24.50 36.58 33.47
CA THR A 68 25.80 35.94 33.71
C THR A 68 26.42 35.57 32.35
N THR A 69 27.59 36.12 32.06
CA THR A 69 28.27 35.92 30.78
C THR A 69 29.68 35.40 31.00
N HIS A 70 30.02 34.31 30.36
CA HIS A 70 31.37 33.77 30.24
C HIS A 70 32.13 34.51 29.14
N SER A 71 33.46 34.67 29.29
CA SER A 71 34.30 35.38 28.31
C SER A 71 34.26 34.80 26.90
N SER A 72 33.81 33.52 26.74
CA SER A 72 33.56 32.89 25.41
C SER A 72 32.26 33.31 24.75
N GLY A 73 31.37 34.03 25.43
CA GLY A 73 30.06 34.42 24.95
C GLY A 73 28.90 33.51 25.43
N THR A 74 29.18 32.42 26.14
CA THR A 74 28.12 31.64 26.81
C THR A 74 27.47 32.48 27.89
N SER A 75 26.14 32.62 27.85
CA SER A 75 25.40 33.50 28.79
C SER A 75 24.07 32.90 29.22
N SER A 76 23.58 33.44 30.35
CA SER A 76 22.23 33.21 30.85
C SER A 76 21.66 34.52 31.31
N ASP A 77 20.58 34.97 30.70
CA ASP A 77 19.90 36.24 30.97
C ASP A 77 18.46 36.00 31.44
N ILE A 78 18.04 36.71 32.45
CA ILE A 78 16.63 36.83 32.85
C ILE A 78 16.27 38.31 32.66
N ILE A 79 15.31 38.58 31.77
CA ILE A 79 14.93 39.95 31.41
C ILE A 79 13.66 40.40 32.15
N ASN A 80 13.27 41.67 32.00
CA ASN A 80 12.26 42.37 32.77
C ASN A 80 10.85 41.72 32.75
N ASP A 81 10.50 40.95 31.70
CA ASP A 81 9.24 40.22 31.62
C ASP A 81 9.31 38.81 32.25
N GLY A 82 10.47 38.42 32.82
CA GLY A 82 10.73 37.13 33.40
C GLY A 82 11.18 36.07 32.40
N SER A 83 11.33 36.39 31.13
CA SER A 83 11.88 35.48 30.14
C SER A 83 13.32 35.11 30.41
N LYS A 84 13.68 33.82 30.30
CA LYS A 84 15.05 33.35 30.41
C LYS A 84 15.61 33.04 29.04
N ILE A 85 16.78 33.61 28.75
CA ILE A 85 17.54 33.35 27.51
C ILE A 85 18.84 32.69 27.93
N GLU A 86 19.14 31.54 27.31
CA GLU A 86 20.38 30.79 27.53
C GLU A 86 21.10 30.59 26.21
N THR A 87 22.30 31.10 26.12
CA THR A 87 23.16 30.98 24.94
C THR A 87 24.40 30.17 25.29
N ILE A 88 24.63 29.06 24.59
CA ILE A 88 25.78 28.19 24.77
C ILE A 88 26.58 28.20 23.48
N VAL A 89 27.78 28.76 23.52
CA VAL A 89 28.67 28.86 22.36
C VAL A 89 29.44 27.55 22.10
N GLY A 90 29.68 26.79 23.16
CA GLY A 90 30.33 25.48 23.05
C GLY A 90 29.32 24.35 23.20
N ASP A 91 29.81 23.16 23.56
CA ASP A 91 28.96 22.01 23.82
C ASP A 91 28.11 22.19 25.06
N GLY A 92 26.82 21.85 24.99
CA GLY A 92 25.89 21.86 26.11
C GLY A 92 25.58 20.44 26.61
N TYR A 93 25.64 20.25 27.96
CA TYR A 93 25.29 18.97 28.57
C TYR A 93 24.27 19.19 29.68
N THR A 94 23.14 18.47 29.58
CA THR A 94 22.13 18.40 30.64
C THR A 94 22.02 16.99 31.12
N ILE A 95 22.47 16.68 32.35
CA ILE A 95 22.53 15.33 32.90
C ILE A 95 21.64 15.25 34.13
N HIS A 96 20.64 14.37 34.08
CA HIS A 96 19.77 14.09 35.22
C HIS A 96 20.01 12.63 35.67
N SER A 97 20.45 12.43 36.89
CA SER A 97 20.67 11.10 37.49
C SER A 97 19.37 10.45 38.00
N LYS A 98 18.30 11.19 38.02
CA LYS A 98 16.95 10.77 38.41
C LYS A 98 15.94 11.30 37.39
N ASN A 99 14.70 11.51 37.80
CA ASN A 99 13.63 11.99 36.94
C ASN A 99 13.86 13.42 36.47
N ASN A 100 13.49 13.70 35.24
CA ASN A 100 13.36 15.01 34.69
C ASN A 100 11.91 15.20 34.18
N THR A 101 11.26 16.27 34.55
CA THR A 101 9.91 16.62 34.09
C THR A 101 9.98 18.00 33.44
N VAL A 102 9.56 18.06 32.18
CA VAL A 102 9.43 19.33 31.43
C VAL A 102 7.95 19.57 31.17
N TYR A 103 7.44 20.73 31.62
CA TYR A 103 6.05 21.12 31.41
C TYR A 103 6.03 22.51 30.75
N ILE A 104 5.42 22.59 29.57
CA ILE A 104 5.36 23.80 28.74
C ILE A 104 3.89 24.08 28.42
N ILE A 105 3.36 25.22 28.85
CA ILE A 105 1.99 25.65 28.55
C ILE A 105 1.87 26.17 27.12
N GLY A 106 2.92 26.77 26.60
CA GLY A 106 2.98 27.31 25.25
C GLY A 106 3.58 26.38 24.24
N ASN A 107 4.13 26.89 23.17
CA ASN A 107 4.77 26.13 22.12
C ASN A 107 6.19 25.68 22.53
N CYS A 108 6.58 24.50 22.06
CA CYS A 108 7.96 24.02 22.11
C CYS A 108 8.49 23.87 20.69
N ASN A 109 9.51 24.67 20.34
CA ASN A 109 10.18 24.59 19.04
C ASN A 109 11.58 24.00 19.23
N LEU A 110 11.89 22.93 18.49
CA LEU A 110 13.20 22.30 18.47
C LEU A 110 13.72 22.29 17.02
N THR A 111 14.82 22.99 16.78
CA THR A 111 15.53 22.97 15.49
C THR A 111 16.92 22.39 15.70
N VAL A 112 17.26 21.37 14.93
CA VAL A 112 18.58 20.71 14.98
C VAL A 112 19.09 20.59 13.54
N GLU A 113 20.21 21.24 13.23
CA GLU A 113 20.78 21.23 11.88
C GLU A 113 21.43 19.89 11.47
N ARG A 114 21.70 19.04 12.45
CA ARG A 114 22.34 17.73 12.23
C ARG A 114 21.47 16.59 12.76
N ASP A 115 22.07 15.65 13.44
CA ASP A 115 21.41 14.43 13.87
C ASP A 115 20.68 14.61 15.21
N VAL A 116 19.48 14.05 15.32
CA VAL A 116 18.76 13.87 16.57
C VAL A 116 18.73 12.38 16.90
N ASN A 117 19.30 12.00 18.04
CA ASN A 117 19.29 10.62 18.52
C ASN A 117 18.46 10.51 19.81
N VAL A 118 17.35 9.78 19.73
CA VAL A 118 16.50 9.48 20.89
C VAL A 118 16.63 8.00 21.22
N LYS A 119 17.05 7.69 22.46
CA LYS A 119 17.14 6.30 22.96
C LYS A 119 16.31 6.19 24.24
N CYS A 120 15.28 5.36 24.20
CA CYS A 120 14.47 5.00 25.36
C CYS A 120 14.76 3.55 25.75
N GLY A 121 15.01 3.30 27.04
CA GLY A 121 15.27 1.94 27.56
C GLY A 121 14.00 1.22 28.02
N GLY A 122 12.91 1.94 28.19
CA GLY A 122 11.56 1.47 28.49
C GLY A 122 10.59 1.87 27.38
N ASP A 123 9.37 2.23 27.75
CA ASP A 123 8.32 2.63 26.83
C ASP A 123 8.55 4.05 26.32
N TYR A 124 8.22 4.28 25.06
CA TYR A 124 8.12 5.60 24.46
C TYR A 124 6.65 5.85 24.08
N VAL A 125 6.01 6.80 24.75
CA VAL A 125 4.61 7.15 24.52
C VAL A 125 4.55 8.54 23.87
N LEU A 126 3.83 8.67 22.77
CA LEU A 126 3.51 9.92 22.10
C LEU A 126 1.99 10.04 22.02
N ASP A 127 1.44 11.02 22.72
CA ASP A 127 0.02 11.34 22.75
C ASP A 127 -0.19 12.73 22.14
N VAL A 128 -0.96 12.84 21.06
CA VAL A 128 -1.14 14.06 20.29
C VAL A 128 -2.62 14.25 19.98
N GLU A 129 -3.24 15.27 20.56
CA GLU A 129 -4.64 15.60 20.30
C GLU A 129 -4.89 16.18 18.89
N GLY A 130 -3.87 16.77 18.27
CA GLY A 130 -3.92 17.35 16.93
C GLY A 130 -3.27 16.46 15.88
N ASP A 131 -2.64 17.07 14.89
CA ASP A 131 -2.02 16.38 13.76
C ASP A 131 -0.57 15.99 14.04
N ILE A 132 -0.13 14.86 13.50
CA ILE A 132 1.28 14.50 13.38
C ILE A 132 1.67 14.56 11.91
N VAL A 133 2.60 15.45 11.57
CA VAL A 133 3.15 15.57 10.22
C VAL A 133 4.62 15.15 10.24
N THR A 134 4.96 14.19 9.37
CA THR A 134 6.33 13.70 9.24
C THR A 134 6.78 13.80 7.78
N ASN A 135 7.79 14.63 7.51
CA ASN A 135 8.40 14.76 6.19
C ASN A 135 9.81 14.16 6.23
N VAL A 136 10.07 13.16 5.38
CA VAL A 136 11.37 12.48 5.28
C VAL A 136 11.82 12.51 3.84
N LEU A 137 12.85 13.29 3.52
CA LEU A 137 13.43 13.35 2.17
C LEU A 137 14.24 12.11 1.81
N GLY A 138 14.75 11.41 2.81
CA GLY A 138 15.48 10.15 2.64
C GLY A 138 14.63 8.92 2.94
N ASN A 139 15.23 7.91 3.53
CA ASN A 139 14.56 6.67 3.88
C ASN A 139 13.92 6.74 5.28
N ALA A 140 12.68 6.31 5.42
CA ALA A 140 12.06 6.01 6.69
C ALA A 140 12.09 4.49 6.94
N ILE A 141 12.72 4.05 8.04
CA ILE A 141 12.86 2.63 8.37
C ILE A 141 12.23 2.37 9.74
N THR A 142 11.23 1.48 9.78
CA THR A 142 10.61 1.02 11.02
C THR A 142 10.88 -0.48 11.20
N LYS A 143 11.44 -0.87 12.35
CA LYS A 143 11.68 -2.28 12.71
C LYS A 143 10.96 -2.58 14.02
N ILE A 144 10.04 -3.53 13.99
CA ILE A 144 9.23 -3.93 15.15
C ILE A 144 9.51 -5.40 15.42
N GLY A 145 9.96 -5.73 16.62
CA GLY A 145 10.27 -7.10 17.01
C GLY A 145 9.06 -7.90 17.53
N GLY A 146 7.98 -7.22 17.85
CA GLY A 146 6.69 -7.79 18.26
C GLY A 146 5.58 -7.42 17.29
N ASP A 147 4.38 -7.24 17.80
CA ASP A 147 3.20 -6.90 17.01
C ASP A 147 3.17 -5.40 16.66
N ALA A 148 2.65 -5.09 15.47
CA ALA A 148 2.32 -3.74 15.04
C ALA A 148 0.80 -3.63 14.85
N ILE A 149 0.15 -2.79 15.65
CA ILE A 149 -1.29 -2.55 15.59
C ILE A 149 -1.52 -1.13 15.07
N THR A 150 -2.38 -0.98 14.07
CA THR A 150 -2.81 0.32 13.54
C THR A 150 -4.32 0.35 13.46
N GLU A 151 -4.96 1.23 14.22
CA GLU A 151 -6.40 1.46 14.19
C GLU A 151 -6.66 2.84 13.57
N LEU A 152 -7.54 2.90 12.59
CA LEU A 152 -7.91 4.12 11.89
C LEU A 152 -9.44 4.22 11.81
N VAL A 153 -10.01 5.30 12.29
CA VAL A 153 -11.44 5.59 12.15
C VAL A 153 -11.76 6.18 10.77
N GLY A 154 -10.80 6.88 10.19
CA GLY A 154 -10.94 7.56 8.91
C GLY A 154 -10.26 6.84 7.75
N LYS A 155 -10.00 7.58 6.69
CA LYS A 155 -9.37 7.10 5.45
C LYS A 155 -7.89 6.80 5.66
N ARG A 156 -7.42 5.72 5.05
CA ARG A 156 -6.00 5.45 4.84
C ARG A 156 -5.66 5.57 3.36
N GLU A 157 -4.63 6.32 3.03
CA GLU A 157 -4.16 6.50 1.66
C GLU A 157 -2.67 6.20 1.56
N PHE A 158 -2.28 5.44 0.52
CA PHE A 158 -0.89 5.18 0.16
C PHE A 158 -0.67 5.55 -1.29
N ASN A 159 0.24 6.50 -1.55
CA ASN A 159 0.69 6.85 -2.87
C ASN A 159 2.14 6.40 -3.02
N ILE A 160 2.38 5.36 -3.83
CA ILE A 160 3.70 4.75 -4.00
C ILE A 160 4.12 4.95 -5.46
N GLY A 161 5.14 5.77 -5.67
CA GLY A 161 5.60 6.15 -7.01
C GLY A 161 6.28 5.02 -7.80
N THR A 162 6.78 3.98 -7.13
CA THR A 162 7.52 2.90 -7.78
C THR A 162 6.96 1.52 -7.44
N THR A 163 7.42 0.91 -6.36
CA THR A 163 7.08 -0.49 -6.02
C THR A 163 6.60 -0.61 -4.59
N ASP A 164 5.45 -1.26 -4.41
CA ASP A 164 5.02 -1.79 -3.12
C ASP A 164 5.30 -3.29 -3.06
N LEU A 165 5.99 -3.73 -2.00
CA LEU A 165 6.32 -5.13 -1.79
C LEU A 165 5.86 -5.59 -0.41
N LEU A 166 4.79 -6.37 -0.37
CA LEU A 166 4.31 -7.05 0.83
C LEU A 166 4.76 -8.51 0.84
N LYS A 167 5.55 -8.91 1.85
CA LYS A 167 5.93 -10.30 2.10
C LYS A 167 5.36 -10.75 3.44
N VAL A 168 4.48 -11.73 3.41
CA VAL A 168 3.87 -12.34 4.60
C VAL A 168 4.30 -13.81 4.63
N LYS A 169 4.96 -14.22 5.71
CA LYS A 169 5.51 -15.57 5.83
C LYS A 169 4.40 -16.61 6.05
N ASP A 170 3.47 -16.33 6.93
CA ASP A 170 2.48 -17.30 7.37
C ASP A 170 1.12 -17.08 6.70
N GLY A 171 0.35 -16.07 7.08
CA GLY A 171 -0.97 -15.82 6.53
C GLY A 171 -1.32 -14.35 6.41
N GLN A 172 -2.18 -14.02 5.49
CA GLN A 172 -2.79 -12.70 5.34
C GLN A 172 -4.30 -12.85 5.25
N VAL A 173 -5.01 -12.09 6.05
CA VAL A 173 -6.48 -11.97 5.99
C VAL A 173 -6.82 -10.55 5.58
N ILE A 174 -7.70 -10.42 4.60
CA ILE A 174 -8.28 -9.14 4.16
C ILE A 174 -9.79 -9.28 4.27
N ASP A 175 -10.38 -8.53 5.19
CA ASP A 175 -11.83 -8.48 5.39
C ASP A 175 -12.33 -7.09 5.03
N ILE A 176 -13.28 -7.00 4.09
CA ILE A 176 -13.79 -5.74 3.55
C ILE A 176 -15.31 -5.80 3.60
N GLY A 177 -15.91 -4.94 4.42
CA GLY A 177 -17.35 -4.92 4.67
C GLY A 177 -18.19 -4.50 3.47
N ASP A 178 -17.65 -3.68 2.57
CA ASP A 178 -18.36 -3.18 1.40
C ASP A 178 -17.65 -3.60 0.10
N ASP A 179 -17.03 -2.67 -0.61
CA ASP A 179 -16.49 -2.90 -1.94
C ASP A 179 -14.95 -3.04 -1.96
N LEU A 180 -14.46 -4.02 -2.68
CA LEU A 180 -13.06 -4.10 -3.11
C LEU A 180 -12.94 -3.78 -4.60
N GLN A 181 -12.32 -2.65 -4.93
CA GLN A 181 -11.99 -2.31 -6.31
C GLN A 181 -10.48 -2.49 -6.56
N LEU A 182 -10.14 -3.26 -7.60
CA LEU A 182 -8.76 -3.46 -8.03
C LEU A 182 -8.64 -3.07 -9.51
N THR A 183 -7.85 -2.03 -9.79
CA THR A 183 -7.57 -1.59 -11.17
C THR A 183 -6.09 -1.80 -11.47
N ILE A 184 -5.79 -2.57 -12.53
CA ILE A 184 -4.41 -2.92 -12.91
C ILE A 184 -4.20 -2.51 -14.36
N GLY A 185 -3.26 -1.60 -14.59
CA GLY A 185 -3.03 -1.01 -15.91
C GLY A 185 -2.41 -1.97 -16.93
N VAL A 186 -1.65 -2.97 -16.50
CA VAL A 186 -0.92 -3.86 -17.43
C VAL A 186 -1.18 -5.34 -17.12
N ASN A 187 -0.60 -5.90 -16.07
CA ASN A 187 -0.65 -7.35 -15.81
C ASN A 187 -1.06 -7.66 -14.37
N GLN A 188 -1.90 -8.66 -14.20
CA GLN A 188 -2.14 -9.32 -12.91
C GLN A 188 -1.68 -10.78 -13.00
N ILE A 189 -0.82 -11.19 -12.09
CA ILE A 189 -0.36 -12.57 -11.98
C ILE A 189 -0.76 -13.11 -10.60
N THR A 190 -1.52 -14.21 -10.59
CA THR A 190 -1.90 -14.91 -9.36
C THR A 190 -1.40 -16.34 -9.43
N GLN A 191 -0.51 -16.72 -8.53
CA GLN A 191 0.01 -18.09 -8.43
C GLN A 191 -0.41 -18.70 -7.09
N VAL A 192 -1.04 -19.84 -7.12
CA VAL A 192 -1.52 -20.56 -5.93
C VAL A 192 -0.91 -21.95 -5.95
N GLY A 193 -0.09 -22.27 -4.94
CA GLY A 193 0.64 -23.55 -4.88
C GLY A 193 -0.22 -24.75 -4.50
N ALA A 194 -1.40 -24.53 -3.91
CA ALA A 194 -2.30 -25.62 -3.51
C ALA A 194 -3.73 -25.37 -4.01
N THR A 195 -4.59 -24.76 -3.20
CA THR A 195 -6.02 -24.61 -3.51
C THR A 195 -6.41 -23.15 -3.64
N ARG A 196 -7.17 -22.82 -4.68
CA ARG A 196 -7.90 -21.55 -4.80
C ARG A 196 -9.39 -21.83 -4.70
N THR A 197 -10.05 -21.21 -3.73
CA THR A 197 -11.51 -21.25 -3.58
C THR A 197 -12.08 -19.85 -3.82
N GLN A 198 -13.11 -19.77 -4.65
CA GLN A 198 -13.88 -18.55 -4.86
C GLN A 198 -15.36 -18.88 -4.65
N VAL A 199 -16.00 -18.15 -3.75
CA VAL A 199 -17.43 -18.28 -3.48
C VAL A 199 -18.09 -16.94 -3.79
N VAL A 200 -19.06 -16.94 -4.69
CA VAL A 200 -19.84 -15.76 -5.06
C VAL A 200 -21.31 -16.08 -4.79
N LEU A 201 -21.90 -15.36 -3.85
CA LEU A 201 -23.28 -15.64 -3.41
C LEU A 201 -24.35 -15.05 -4.33
N ALA A 202 -23.99 -14.09 -5.18
CA ALA A 202 -24.91 -13.45 -6.10
C ALA A 202 -24.45 -13.63 -7.57
N ASN A 203 -23.77 -12.65 -8.16
CA ASN A 203 -23.39 -12.69 -9.56
C ASN A 203 -21.87 -12.70 -9.73
N ASP A 204 -21.37 -13.57 -10.58
CA ASP A 204 -19.98 -13.55 -11.09
C ASP A 204 -20.00 -13.15 -12.57
N ILE A 205 -19.46 -11.97 -12.90
CA ILE A 205 -19.45 -11.44 -14.26
C ILE A 205 -18.00 -11.29 -14.72
N LEU A 206 -17.65 -12.04 -15.76
CA LEU A 206 -16.34 -11.96 -16.38
C LEU A 206 -16.44 -11.45 -17.82
N ASN A 207 -15.97 -10.24 -18.07
CA ASN A 207 -15.86 -9.65 -19.41
C ASN A 207 -14.39 -9.69 -19.87
N VAL A 208 -14.14 -10.33 -20.99
CA VAL A 208 -12.81 -10.46 -21.60
C VAL A 208 -12.84 -9.88 -23.01
N GLY A 209 -12.20 -8.73 -23.20
CA GLY A 209 -12.12 -8.07 -24.52
C GLY A 209 -11.16 -8.74 -25.52
N GLY A 210 -10.34 -9.67 -25.06
CA GLY A 210 -9.38 -10.42 -25.89
C GLY A 210 -9.60 -11.93 -25.78
N VAL A 211 -8.52 -12.67 -25.58
CA VAL A 211 -8.55 -14.14 -25.50
C VAL A 211 -8.62 -14.60 -24.05
N ARG A 212 -9.58 -15.47 -23.74
CA ARG A 212 -9.59 -16.26 -22.51
C ARG A 212 -9.07 -17.66 -22.80
N SER A 213 -8.00 -18.07 -22.11
CA SER A 213 -7.47 -19.44 -22.19
C SER A 213 -7.54 -20.09 -20.81
N SER A 214 -8.01 -21.33 -20.76
CA SER A 214 -8.00 -22.16 -19.55
C SER A 214 -7.38 -23.51 -19.91
N VAL A 215 -6.35 -23.91 -19.18
CA VAL A 215 -5.70 -25.21 -19.33
C VAL A 215 -5.80 -25.96 -18.01
N VAL A 216 -6.46 -27.13 -18.04
CA VAL A 216 -6.61 -28.02 -16.90
C VAL A 216 -5.95 -29.33 -17.26
N THR A 217 -4.91 -29.74 -16.54
CA THR A 217 -4.19 -31.00 -16.77
C THR A 217 -4.82 -32.21 -16.07
N GLY A 218 -5.73 -31.95 -15.13
CA GLY A 218 -6.51 -33.00 -14.44
C GLY A 218 -7.98 -32.96 -14.85
N ASN A 219 -8.86 -33.22 -13.90
CA ASN A 219 -10.30 -33.22 -14.16
C ASN A 219 -10.87 -31.79 -14.07
N ASP A 220 -11.71 -31.42 -15.01
CA ASP A 220 -12.48 -30.21 -15.03
C ASP A 220 -13.97 -30.52 -14.83
N PHE A 221 -14.58 -30.03 -13.78
CA PHE A 221 -16.00 -30.23 -13.47
C PHE A 221 -16.72 -28.87 -13.53
N ASP A 222 -17.67 -28.78 -14.45
CA ASP A 222 -18.57 -27.63 -14.57
C ASP A 222 -19.99 -28.08 -14.30
N ILE A 223 -20.50 -27.84 -13.11
CA ILE A 223 -21.83 -28.24 -12.65
C ILE A 223 -22.74 -27.01 -12.63
N CYS A 224 -23.79 -27.05 -13.43
CA CYS A 224 -24.85 -26.06 -13.46
C CYS A 224 -26.18 -26.70 -13.05
N LEU A 225 -26.76 -26.24 -11.93
CA LEU A 225 -28.00 -26.82 -11.40
C LEU A 225 -29.28 -26.29 -12.06
N SER A 226 -29.19 -25.23 -12.85
CA SER A 226 -30.32 -24.62 -13.53
C SER A 226 -30.09 -24.60 -15.04
N GLN A 227 -29.71 -23.48 -15.60
CA GLN A 227 -29.51 -23.33 -17.04
C GLN A 227 -28.07 -22.90 -17.35
N LYS A 228 -27.41 -23.58 -18.27
CA LYS A 228 -26.16 -23.20 -18.87
C LYS A 228 -26.35 -22.80 -20.32
N LEU A 229 -26.09 -21.52 -20.65
CA LEU A 229 -26.11 -21.03 -22.02
C LEU A 229 -24.67 -20.85 -22.51
N VAL A 230 -24.31 -21.53 -23.60
CA VAL A 230 -23.06 -21.30 -24.32
C VAL A 230 -23.41 -20.82 -25.72
N SER A 231 -23.02 -19.60 -26.05
CA SER A 231 -23.31 -18.95 -27.34
C SER A 231 -22.02 -18.52 -28.01
N SER A 232 -21.91 -18.76 -29.31
CA SER A 232 -20.81 -18.28 -30.14
C SER A 232 -21.37 -17.69 -31.42
N THR A 233 -20.92 -16.51 -31.81
CA THR A 233 -21.36 -15.83 -33.06
C THR A 233 -20.70 -16.44 -34.31
N ASN A 234 -19.56 -17.10 -34.15
CA ASN A 234 -18.85 -17.71 -35.28
C ASN A 234 -18.84 -19.25 -35.16
N ASN A 235 -17.78 -19.81 -34.60
CA ASN A 235 -17.61 -21.26 -34.51
C ASN A 235 -17.35 -21.70 -33.06
N MET A 236 -18.00 -22.76 -32.65
CA MET A 236 -17.65 -23.49 -31.43
C MET A 236 -17.05 -24.84 -31.85
N LYS A 237 -15.82 -25.11 -31.42
CA LYS A 237 -15.13 -26.39 -31.73
C LYS A 237 -14.85 -27.16 -30.44
N ILE A 238 -15.33 -28.38 -30.37
CA ILE A 238 -15.06 -29.32 -29.29
C ILE A 238 -14.24 -30.47 -29.87
N ASN A 239 -12.99 -30.61 -29.41
CA ASN A 239 -12.14 -31.73 -29.77
C ASN A 239 -12.03 -32.67 -28.57
N CYS A 240 -12.24 -33.95 -28.79
CA CYS A 240 -12.09 -35.01 -27.80
C CYS A 240 -11.41 -36.20 -28.47
N THR A 241 -10.36 -36.75 -27.83
CA THR A 241 -9.61 -37.89 -28.37
C THR A 241 -10.31 -39.23 -28.18
N GLU A 242 -11.17 -39.34 -27.16
CA GLU A 242 -11.83 -40.59 -26.82
C GLU A 242 -13.33 -40.52 -27.08
N LYS A 243 -14.09 -39.82 -26.22
CA LYS A 243 -15.55 -39.85 -26.28
C LYS A 243 -16.18 -38.58 -25.76
N ILE A 244 -17.17 -38.06 -26.47
CA ILE A 244 -18.11 -37.07 -25.99
C ILE A 244 -19.44 -37.79 -25.71
N THR A 245 -19.89 -37.74 -24.45
CA THR A 245 -21.20 -38.31 -24.06
C THR A 245 -22.16 -37.18 -23.76
N ILE A 246 -23.31 -37.16 -24.43
CA ILE A 246 -24.40 -36.22 -24.18
C ILE A 246 -25.57 -37.05 -23.66
N ASN A 247 -25.88 -36.93 -22.39
CA ASN A 247 -27.00 -37.64 -21.78
C ASN A 247 -28.13 -36.63 -21.51
N THR A 248 -29.11 -36.66 -22.39
CA THR A 248 -30.26 -35.74 -22.32
C THR A 248 -31.50 -36.42 -22.87
N PRO A 249 -32.69 -36.18 -22.26
CA PRO A 249 -33.95 -36.71 -22.81
C PRO A 249 -34.28 -36.13 -24.20
N LEU A 250 -33.82 -34.93 -24.53
CA LEU A 250 -34.04 -34.26 -25.82
C LEU A 250 -32.79 -33.55 -26.27
N GLN A 251 -32.33 -33.88 -27.47
CA GLN A 251 -31.29 -33.13 -28.21
C GLN A 251 -31.92 -32.53 -29.45
N GLN A 252 -31.95 -31.21 -29.54
CA GLN A 252 -32.44 -30.50 -30.71
C GLN A 252 -31.30 -29.88 -31.48
N VAL A 253 -31.19 -30.18 -32.76
CA VAL A 253 -30.21 -29.62 -33.70
C VAL A 253 -30.99 -28.95 -34.82
N SER A 254 -30.82 -27.64 -35.01
CA SER A 254 -31.52 -26.91 -36.07
C SER A 254 -30.84 -26.95 -37.43
N GLY A 255 -29.63 -27.52 -37.50
CA GLY A 255 -28.85 -27.71 -38.73
C GLY A 255 -28.57 -29.16 -39.01
N ASP A 256 -27.70 -29.44 -39.97
CA ASP A 256 -27.27 -30.78 -40.28
C ASP A 256 -26.17 -31.28 -39.34
N VAL A 257 -26.18 -32.55 -39.04
CA VAL A 257 -25.14 -33.23 -38.24
C VAL A 257 -24.32 -34.11 -39.17
N HIS A 258 -23.05 -33.77 -39.36
CA HIS A 258 -22.10 -34.55 -40.13
C HIS A 258 -21.31 -35.49 -39.22
N ALA A 259 -21.27 -36.75 -39.52
CA ALA A 259 -20.49 -37.75 -38.83
C ALA A 259 -19.42 -38.36 -39.78
N GLY A 260 -18.37 -38.94 -39.21
CA GLY A 260 -17.35 -39.61 -40.02
C GLY A 260 -16.54 -38.71 -40.94
N GLY A 261 -16.11 -37.53 -40.43
CA GLY A 261 -15.33 -36.56 -41.22
C GLY A 261 -16.13 -35.89 -42.36
N GLY A 262 -17.44 -35.73 -42.20
CA GLY A 262 -18.31 -35.14 -43.18
C GLY A 262 -18.86 -36.09 -44.22
N GLN A 263 -18.59 -37.38 -44.08
CA GLN A 263 -19.03 -38.42 -45.02
C GLN A 263 -20.50 -38.82 -44.85
N VAL A 264 -21.06 -38.65 -43.67
CA VAL A 264 -22.44 -39.00 -43.34
C VAL A 264 -23.18 -37.80 -42.78
N SER A 265 -24.22 -37.35 -43.44
CA SER A 265 -25.16 -36.34 -42.99
C SER A 265 -26.42 -37.02 -42.46
N LEU A 266 -26.93 -36.58 -41.31
CA LEU A 266 -28.20 -37.08 -40.75
C LEU A 266 -29.41 -36.68 -41.61
N ILE A 267 -29.29 -35.63 -42.39
CA ILE A 267 -30.36 -35.16 -43.28
C ILE A 267 -30.36 -35.93 -44.60
N THR A 268 -29.16 -36.24 -45.11
CA THR A 268 -29.00 -36.78 -46.48
C THR A 268 -28.55 -38.22 -46.56
N HIS A 269 -28.23 -38.90 -45.45
CA HIS A 269 -27.78 -40.29 -45.50
C HIS A 269 -28.92 -41.26 -45.83
N VAL A 270 -28.61 -42.26 -46.59
CA VAL A 270 -29.56 -43.30 -47.04
C VAL A 270 -29.14 -44.62 -46.44
N HIS A 271 -30.08 -45.34 -45.87
CA HIS A 271 -29.86 -46.70 -45.42
C HIS A 271 -30.23 -47.69 -46.59
N PRO A 272 -29.30 -48.53 -47.07
CA PRO A 272 -29.69 -49.61 -48.02
C PRO A 272 -30.61 -50.58 -47.30
N GLN A 273 -31.78 -50.78 -47.83
CA GLN A 273 -32.68 -51.78 -47.29
C GLN A 273 -32.09 -53.18 -47.63
N PRO A 274 -32.09 -54.13 -46.68
CA PRO A 274 -31.71 -55.48 -46.98
C PRO A 274 -32.70 -56.03 -47.98
N ASN A 275 -32.17 -56.63 -49.09
CA ASN A 275 -32.96 -57.25 -50.12
C ASN A 275 -33.64 -58.50 -49.56
N THR A 276 -34.88 -58.37 -49.07
CA THR A 276 -35.71 -59.50 -48.68
C THR A 276 -36.47 -60.03 -49.91
N GLY A 277 -35.84 -60.86 -50.60
CA GLY A 277 -36.39 -61.81 -51.61
C GLY A 277 -37.53 -61.34 -52.52
N ALA A 278 -37.35 -61.47 -53.79
CA ALA A 278 -38.31 -61.69 -54.83
C ALA A 278 -39.24 -60.57 -55.34
N ASP A 279 -39.00 -59.30 -55.05
CA ASP A 279 -39.61 -58.23 -55.84
C ASP A 279 -38.61 -57.11 -56.12
N ALA A 280 -37.97 -57.20 -57.27
CA ALA A 280 -36.94 -56.31 -57.77
C ALA A 280 -37.54 -54.95 -58.30
N THR A 281 -38.76 -54.61 -57.98
CA THR A 281 -39.45 -53.46 -58.56
C THR A 281 -39.78 -52.35 -57.62
N SER A 282 -39.41 -52.39 -56.34
CA SER A 282 -39.58 -51.27 -55.43
C SER A 282 -38.29 -50.89 -54.74
N GLN A 283 -37.28 -50.38 -55.46
CA GLN A 283 -36.31 -49.50 -54.88
C GLN A 283 -36.98 -48.17 -54.56
N GLY A 284 -37.73 -48.17 -53.48
CA GLY A 284 -38.19 -46.95 -52.92
C GLY A 284 -37.03 -46.21 -52.28
N ASP A 285 -36.69 -45.09 -52.84
CA ASP A 285 -35.86 -44.09 -52.11
C ASP A 285 -36.39 -43.97 -50.70
N THR A 286 -35.63 -44.42 -49.71
CA THR A 286 -35.94 -44.14 -48.30
C THR A 286 -35.90 -42.62 -48.14
N LYS A 287 -37.07 -42.01 -48.24
CA LYS A 287 -37.19 -40.59 -47.92
C LYS A 287 -36.56 -40.37 -46.52
N VAL A 288 -35.68 -39.43 -46.50
CA VAL A 288 -35.13 -38.91 -45.24
C VAL A 288 -36.27 -38.85 -44.24
N ALA A 289 -36.17 -39.55 -43.15
CA ALA A 289 -37.14 -39.44 -42.08
C ALA A 289 -37.11 -37.96 -41.61
N LYS A 290 -38.02 -37.15 -42.11
CA LYS A 290 -38.35 -35.89 -41.50
C LYS A 290 -38.77 -36.29 -40.07
N GLY A 291 -38.00 -35.85 -39.11
CA GLY A 291 -38.33 -36.07 -37.71
C GLY A 291 -39.80 -35.68 -37.51
N GLU A 292 -40.65 -36.67 -37.36
CA GLU A 292 -42.00 -36.41 -36.93
C GLU A 292 -41.89 -35.77 -35.56
N THR A 293 -42.30 -34.50 -35.49
CA THR A 293 -42.67 -33.87 -34.25
C THR A 293 -43.85 -34.64 -33.70
N GLY A 294 -43.57 -35.69 -32.88
CA GLY A 294 -44.61 -36.40 -32.17
C GLY A 294 -45.36 -35.43 -31.29
N ARG A 295 -46.55 -35.04 -31.73
CA ARG A 295 -47.58 -34.49 -30.85
C ARG A 295 -48.04 -35.64 -29.97
N GLY A 296 -47.49 -35.75 -28.76
CA GLY A 296 -48.11 -36.53 -27.70
C GLY A 296 -49.47 -35.92 -27.36
N LYS A 297 -50.45 -36.76 -27.31
CA LYS A 297 -51.68 -36.53 -26.57
C LYS A 297 -51.39 -36.64 -25.08
#